data_b8b27d370ecdda9f395417dded360f13
#
_entry.id   b8b27d370ecdda9f395417dded360f13
#
_cell.length_a   1.000
_cell.length_b   1.000
_cell.length_c   1.000
_cell.angle_alpha   90.00
_cell.angle_beta   90.00
_cell.angle_gamma   90.00
#
_symmetry.space_group_name_H-M   'P 1'
#
loop_
_entity.id
_entity.type
_entity.pdbx_description
1 polymer ?
#
loop_
_entity_poly.entity_id
_entity_poly.type
_entity_poly.pdbx_seq_one_letter_code
_entity_poly.pdbx_strand_id
1 'polypeptide(L)'
;YLDEVQAAHLLDLLDDEPIVYRTMITLLLHTGLRRGELCGLEWDDINFDLSLLDVQRTSLYLPEKGVFVDETKNSTSRRVLKLTPDAVQLLKRYRMWQNSERLRIGDQWAEEWEQHPRLFTTWDGKPLHPSTVTGWFHTFIERSDLPPISIHSLRHTNATLLIAAGTNVRTVSSHLGHAQTSTTMNIYSHSIKSAEAAAAEALQSVLTRKKKQA
;
A
#
# COMPACT_ATOMS: atom_id res chain seq x y z
N TYR A 1 6.13 -2.01 13.31
CA TYR A 1 5.67 -2.79 12.15
C TYR A 1 5.16 -4.17 12.61
N LEU A 2 4.37 -4.81 11.77
CA LEU A 2 3.85 -6.15 12.00
C LEU A 2 4.84 -7.22 11.48
N ASP A 3 4.88 -8.36 12.13
CA ASP A 3 5.47 -9.56 11.56
C ASP A 3 4.51 -10.23 10.55
N GLU A 4 4.94 -11.36 9.96
CA GLU A 4 4.18 -12.08 8.94
C GLU A 4 2.82 -12.58 9.45
N VAL A 5 2.76 -13.13 10.67
CA VAL A 5 1.54 -13.66 11.29
C VAL A 5 0.57 -12.51 11.60
N GLN A 6 1.08 -11.44 12.17
CA GLN A 6 0.29 -10.24 12.48
C GLN A 6 -0.24 -9.55 11.22
N ALA A 7 0.56 -9.53 10.14
CA ALA A 7 0.14 -8.96 8.87
C ALA A 7 -0.97 -9.80 8.20
N ALA A 8 -0.89 -11.13 8.27
CA ALA A 8 -1.96 -12.01 7.82
C ALA A 8 -3.22 -11.81 8.66
N HIS A 9 -3.10 -11.77 9.99
CA HIS A 9 -4.22 -11.52 10.91
C HIS A 9 -4.88 -10.15 10.66
N LEU A 10 -4.11 -9.11 10.35
CA LEU A 10 -4.66 -7.82 9.94
C LEU A 10 -5.58 -7.97 8.72
N LEU A 11 -5.18 -8.74 7.71
CA LEU A 11 -5.99 -8.96 6.51
C LEU A 11 -7.28 -9.73 6.83
N ASP A 12 -7.22 -10.73 7.71
CA ASP A 12 -8.40 -11.49 8.17
C ASP A 12 -9.39 -10.56 8.90
N LEU A 13 -8.91 -9.71 9.80
CA LEU A 13 -9.76 -8.74 10.52
C LEU A 13 -10.42 -7.72 9.58
N LEU A 14 -9.78 -7.38 8.47
CA LEU A 14 -10.32 -6.46 7.48
C LEU A 14 -11.47 -7.05 6.66
N ASP A 15 -11.67 -8.36 6.67
CA ASP A 15 -12.76 -9.02 5.93
C ASP A 15 -14.15 -8.59 6.38
N ASP A 16 -14.29 -8.26 7.65
CA ASP A 16 -15.55 -7.79 8.26
C ASP A 16 -15.72 -6.26 8.21
N GLU A 17 -14.74 -5.54 7.66
CA GLU A 17 -14.76 -4.09 7.62
C GLU A 17 -15.38 -3.52 6.32
N PRO A 18 -15.87 -2.26 6.34
CA PRO A 18 -16.39 -1.61 5.15
C PRO A 18 -15.38 -1.68 4.00
N ILE A 19 -15.86 -2.06 2.82
CA ILE A 19 -15.02 -2.35 1.64
C ILE A 19 -14.07 -1.19 1.29
N VAL A 20 -14.44 0.05 1.58
CA VAL A 20 -13.59 1.24 1.37
C VAL A 20 -12.31 1.13 2.18
N TYR A 21 -12.43 0.93 3.49
CA TYR A 21 -11.29 0.87 4.41
C TYR A 21 -10.50 -0.43 4.24
N ARG A 22 -11.19 -1.54 4.05
CA ARG A 22 -10.56 -2.81 3.68
C ARG A 22 -9.65 -2.62 2.46
N THR A 23 -10.14 -1.98 1.40
CA THR A 23 -9.36 -1.74 0.18
C THR A 23 -8.18 -0.81 0.43
N MET A 24 -8.38 0.28 1.19
CA MET A 24 -7.31 1.22 1.53
C MET A 24 -6.17 0.54 2.28
N ILE A 25 -6.49 -0.19 3.34
CA ILE A 25 -5.47 -0.81 4.21
C ILE A 25 -4.75 -1.96 3.49
N THR A 26 -5.50 -2.77 2.74
CA THR A 26 -4.91 -3.83 1.91
C THR A 26 -3.94 -3.25 0.89
N LEU A 27 -4.30 -2.17 0.18
CA LEU A 27 -3.39 -1.52 -0.76
C LEU A 27 -2.14 -0.97 -0.06
N LEU A 28 -2.29 -0.30 1.09
CA LEU A 28 -1.13 0.21 1.85
C LEU A 28 -0.17 -0.90 2.25
N LEU A 29 -0.70 -2.03 2.72
CA LEU A 29 0.10 -3.18 3.13
C LEU A 29 0.81 -3.84 1.93
N HIS A 30 0.10 -4.05 0.81
CA HIS A 30 0.66 -4.75 -0.35
C HIS A 30 1.61 -3.91 -1.19
N THR A 31 1.43 -2.59 -1.21
CA THR A 31 2.17 -1.69 -2.11
C THR A 31 3.17 -0.76 -1.41
N GLY A 32 3.07 -0.65 -0.09
CA GLY A 32 3.90 0.29 0.68
C GLY A 32 3.68 1.76 0.31
N LEU A 33 2.53 2.13 -0.26
CA LEU A 33 2.17 3.51 -0.59
C LEU A 33 2.24 4.42 0.63
N ARG A 34 2.58 5.69 0.40
CA ARG A 34 2.35 6.73 1.38
C ARG A 34 0.86 7.06 1.45
N ARG A 35 0.38 7.50 2.61
CA ARG A 35 -1.03 7.89 2.81
C ARG A 35 -1.53 8.88 1.74
N GLY A 36 -0.74 9.91 1.44
CA GLY A 36 -1.09 10.89 0.42
C GLY A 36 -1.12 10.30 -1.00
N GLU A 37 -0.22 9.37 -1.32
CA GLU A 37 -0.24 8.64 -2.59
C GLU A 37 -1.53 7.83 -2.71
N LEU A 38 -1.91 7.06 -1.67
CA LEU A 38 -3.17 6.31 -1.63
C LEU A 38 -4.38 7.21 -1.90
N CYS A 39 -4.49 8.35 -1.18
CA CYS A 39 -5.62 9.28 -1.34
C CYS A 39 -5.62 10.01 -2.70
N GLY A 40 -4.48 10.06 -3.40
CA GLY A 40 -4.33 10.65 -4.71
C GLY A 40 -4.60 9.71 -5.88
N LEU A 41 -4.85 8.41 -5.64
CA LEU A 41 -5.09 7.44 -6.71
C LEU A 41 -6.38 7.70 -7.47
N GLU A 42 -6.31 7.50 -8.77
CA GLU A 42 -7.44 7.52 -9.70
C GLU A 42 -7.60 6.15 -10.38
N TRP A 43 -8.80 5.84 -10.88
CA TRP A 43 -9.04 4.54 -11.56
C TRP A 43 -8.16 4.34 -12.78
N ASP A 44 -7.76 5.43 -13.44
CA ASP A 44 -6.89 5.42 -14.61
C ASP A 44 -5.43 5.07 -14.27
N ASP A 45 -5.06 5.10 -12.98
CA ASP A 45 -3.76 4.63 -12.52
C ASP A 45 -3.66 3.10 -12.47
N ILE A 46 -4.78 2.38 -12.64
CA ILE A 46 -4.82 0.92 -12.54
C ILE A 46 -5.00 0.27 -13.90
N ASN A 47 -4.00 -0.47 -14.32
CA ASN A 47 -4.12 -1.38 -15.45
C ASN A 47 -4.49 -2.78 -14.94
N PHE A 48 -5.76 -3.14 -15.05
CA PHE A 48 -6.27 -4.43 -14.57
C PHE A 48 -5.76 -5.63 -15.36
N ASP A 49 -5.51 -5.47 -16.68
CA ASP A 49 -5.03 -6.54 -17.55
C ASP A 49 -3.59 -6.93 -17.22
N LEU A 50 -2.76 -5.91 -16.97
CA LEU A 50 -1.38 -6.10 -16.59
C LEU A 50 -1.18 -6.18 -15.06
N SER A 51 -2.22 -5.97 -14.25
CA SER A 51 -2.17 -5.88 -12.79
C SER A 51 -1.10 -4.87 -12.33
N LEU A 52 -1.11 -3.67 -12.91
CA LEU A 52 -0.17 -2.60 -12.59
C LEU A 52 -0.88 -1.41 -11.96
N LEU A 53 -0.20 -0.77 -11.03
CA LEU A 53 -0.59 0.48 -10.40
C LEU A 53 0.49 1.52 -10.66
N ASP A 54 0.13 2.63 -11.30
CA ASP A 54 1.01 3.77 -11.54
C ASP A 54 0.84 4.84 -10.46
N VAL A 55 1.90 5.10 -9.71
CA VAL A 55 1.90 6.09 -8.62
C VAL A 55 2.44 7.42 -9.16
N GLN A 56 1.54 8.36 -9.47
CA GLN A 56 1.87 9.60 -10.17
C GLN A 56 1.69 10.85 -9.32
N ARG A 57 0.83 10.80 -8.29
CA ARG A 57 0.39 11.99 -7.57
C ARG A 57 0.22 11.75 -6.06
N THR A 58 0.12 12.84 -5.34
CA THR A 58 -0.09 12.84 -3.89
C THR A 58 -1.22 13.80 -3.53
N SER A 59 -2.19 13.35 -2.75
CA SER A 59 -3.23 14.19 -2.15
C SER A 59 -2.71 14.82 -0.87
N LEU A 60 -2.87 16.13 -0.77
CA LEU A 60 -2.45 16.97 0.35
C LEU A 60 -3.65 17.78 0.87
N TYR A 61 -3.51 18.30 2.08
CA TYR A 61 -4.46 19.22 2.66
C TYR A 61 -3.75 20.45 3.18
N LEU A 62 -4.28 21.62 2.81
CA LEU A 62 -3.93 22.92 3.40
C LEU A 62 -5.22 23.64 3.81
N PRO A 63 -5.26 24.31 4.99
CA PRO A 63 -6.47 24.99 5.46
C PRO A 63 -7.05 25.97 4.45
N GLU A 64 -6.18 26.68 3.69
CA GLU A 64 -6.60 27.70 2.74
C GLU A 64 -7.07 27.13 1.38
N LYS A 65 -6.66 25.88 1.06
CA LYS A 65 -6.93 25.25 -0.24
C LYS A 65 -7.84 24.03 -0.15
N GLY A 66 -8.08 23.53 1.08
CA GLY A 66 -8.75 22.23 1.26
C GLY A 66 -7.87 21.06 0.82
N VAL A 67 -8.50 19.98 0.35
CA VAL A 67 -7.82 18.84 -0.24
C VAL A 67 -7.47 19.16 -1.68
N PHE A 68 -6.20 19.01 -2.03
CA PHE A 68 -5.71 19.20 -3.40
C PHE A 68 -4.68 18.12 -3.75
N VAL A 69 -4.46 17.95 -5.03
CA VAL A 69 -3.46 17.01 -5.56
C VAL A 69 -2.24 17.79 -6.02
N ASP A 70 -1.07 17.33 -5.62
CA ASP A 70 0.19 17.75 -6.17
C ASP A 70 0.79 16.60 -7.00
N GLU A 71 1.18 16.90 -8.23
CA GLU A 71 1.96 15.95 -9.00
C GLU A 71 3.31 15.75 -8.32
N THR A 72 3.74 14.50 -8.22
CA THR A 72 5.03 14.22 -7.59
C THR A 72 6.15 14.86 -8.41
N LYS A 73 6.67 15.99 -7.92
CA LYS A 73 7.70 16.81 -8.59
C LYS A 73 9.03 16.08 -8.81
N ASN A 74 9.27 15.00 -8.09
CA ASN A 74 10.48 14.22 -8.18
C ASN A 74 10.24 12.95 -9.01
N SER A 75 11.01 12.74 -10.05
CA SER A 75 11.03 11.53 -10.88
C SER A 75 11.16 10.23 -10.07
N THR A 76 11.77 10.28 -8.89
CA THR A 76 11.93 9.15 -7.96
C THR A 76 10.64 8.75 -7.22
N SER A 77 9.65 9.62 -7.16
CA SER A 77 8.35 9.32 -6.53
C SER A 77 7.37 8.66 -7.50
N ARG A 78 7.52 8.89 -8.80
CA ARG A 78 6.74 8.18 -9.83
C ARG A 78 7.26 6.77 -9.99
N ARG A 79 6.38 5.80 -9.86
CA ARG A 79 6.73 4.38 -9.98
C ARG A 79 5.53 3.54 -10.35
N VAL A 80 5.80 2.44 -11.05
CA VAL A 80 4.80 1.42 -11.38
C VAL A 80 5.00 0.23 -10.46
N LEU A 81 3.93 -0.21 -9.81
CA LEU A 81 3.91 -1.32 -8.89
C LEU A 81 3.10 -2.47 -9.47
N LYS A 82 3.57 -3.69 -9.28
CA LYS A 82 2.79 -4.89 -9.59
C LYS A 82 1.84 -5.18 -8.44
N LEU A 83 0.55 -5.34 -8.76
CA LEU A 83 -0.47 -5.72 -7.79
C LEU A 83 -0.54 -7.23 -7.65
N THR A 84 -0.82 -7.70 -6.43
CA THR A 84 -1.13 -9.12 -6.18
C THR A 84 -2.51 -9.47 -6.74
N PRO A 85 -2.78 -10.75 -7.06
CA PRO A 85 -4.10 -11.19 -7.54
C PRO A 85 -5.23 -10.78 -6.59
N ASP A 86 -5.03 -10.92 -5.28
CA ASP A 86 -6.04 -10.59 -4.25
C ASP A 86 -6.34 -9.09 -4.21
N ALA A 87 -5.31 -8.23 -4.32
CA ALA A 87 -5.49 -6.78 -4.42
C ALA A 87 -6.27 -6.39 -5.68
N VAL A 88 -6.00 -7.05 -6.82
CA VAL A 88 -6.74 -6.83 -8.08
C VAL A 88 -8.21 -7.23 -7.94
N GLN A 89 -8.50 -8.38 -7.33
CA GLN A 89 -9.87 -8.84 -7.10
C GLN A 89 -10.62 -7.90 -6.14
N LEU A 90 -9.96 -7.45 -5.07
CA LEU A 90 -10.54 -6.51 -4.12
C LEU A 90 -10.85 -5.17 -4.80
N LEU A 91 -9.94 -4.64 -5.62
CA LEU A 91 -10.16 -3.42 -6.40
C LEU A 91 -11.32 -3.54 -7.37
N LYS A 92 -11.49 -4.68 -8.06
CA LYS A 92 -12.64 -4.92 -8.94
C LYS A 92 -13.96 -4.91 -8.16
N ARG A 93 -14.02 -5.56 -6.99
CA ARG A 93 -15.18 -5.53 -6.10
C ARG A 93 -15.47 -4.12 -5.59
N TYR A 94 -14.44 -3.40 -5.19
CA TYR A 94 -14.55 -2.02 -4.72
C TYR A 94 -15.08 -1.09 -5.83
N ARG A 95 -14.60 -1.24 -7.08
CA ARG A 95 -15.09 -0.46 -8.22
C ARG A 95 -16.60 -0.70 -8.49
N MET A 96 -17.03 -1.95 -8.41
CA MET A 96 -18.46 -2.27 -8.54
C MET A 96 -19.28 -1.62 -7.42
N TRP A 97 -18.81 -1.68 -6.18
CA TRP A 97 -19.46 -1.04 -5.06
C TRP A 97 -19.51 0.49 -5.22
N GLN A 98 -18.41 1.15 -5.57
CA GLN A 98 -18.38 2.60 -5.77
C GLN A 98 -19.31 3.03 -6.92
N ASN A 99 -19.37 2.30 -8.01
CA ASN A 99 -20.31 2.56 -9.10
C ASN A 99 -21.77 2.43 -8.64
N SER A 100 -22.08 1.44 -7.80
CA SER A 100 -23.41 1.26 -7.20
C SER A 100 -23.76 2.46 -6.31
N GLU A 101 -22.83 2.92 -5.46
CA GLU A 101 -23.03 4.10 -4.61
C GLU A 101 -23.22 5.38 -5.43
N ARG A 102 -22.42 5.56 -6.48
CA ARG A 102 -22.56 6.68 -7.40
C ARG A 102 -23.95 6.73 -8.05
N LEU A 103 -24.44 5.60 -8.54
CA LEU A 103 -25.79 5.51 -9.09
C LEU A 103 -26.87 5.80 -8.03
N ARG A 104 -26.70 5.35 -6.81
CA ARG A 104 -27.62 5.59 -5.69
C ARG A 104 -27.65 7.07 -5.28
N ILE A 105 -26.52 7.73 -5.26
CA ILE A 105 -26.36 9.15 -4.90
C ILE A 105 -26.89 10.07 -6.03
N GLY A 106 -26.71 9.66 -7.29
CA GLY A 106 -27.19 10.42 -8.46
C GLY A 106 -26.56 11.81 -8.54
N ASP A 107 -27.39 12.82 -8.74
CA ASP A 107 -26.97 14.20 -8.99
C ASP A 107 -26.20 14.86 -7.80
N GLN A 108 -26.18 14.23 -6.63
CA GLN A 108 -25.37 14.70 -5.50
C GLN A 108 -23.91 14.24 -5.58
N TRP A 109 -23.57 13.34 -6.51
CA TRP A 109 -22.20 12.95 -6.75
C TRP A 109 -21.42 14.08 -7.41
N ALA A 110 -20.21 14.37 -6.93
CA ALA A 110 -19.40 15.48 -7.38
C ALA A 110 -19.09 15.39 -8.90
N GLU A 111 -19.44 16.42 -9.67
CA GLU A 111 -19.21 16.50 -11.11
C GLU A 111 -17.72 16.41 -11.48
N GLU A 112 -16.85 16.96 -10.65
CA GLU A 112 -15.39 16.93 -10.84
C GLU A 112 -14.82 15.51 -10.85
N TRP A 113 -15.57 14.50 -10.31
CA TRP A 113 -15.16 13.12 -10.33
C TRP A 113 -15.07 12.54 -11.75
N GLU A 114 -15.84 13.04 -12.70
CA GLU A 114 -15.78 12.62 -14.11
C GLU A 114 -14.41 12.96 -14.74
N GLN A 115 -13.79 14.04 -14.33
CA GLN A 115 -12.49 14.49 -14.83
C GLN A 115 -11.34 13.83 -14.05
N HIS A 116 -11.58 13.52 -12.78
CA HIS A 116 -10.62 12.93 -11.85
C HIS A 116 -11.26 11.76 -11.10
N PRO A 117 -11.39 10.59 -11.74
CA PRO A 117 -12.12 9.42 -11.20
C PRO A 117 -11.35 8.78 -10.03
N ARG A 118 -11.34 9.45 -8.87
CA ARG A 118 -10.60 9.04 -7.68
C ARG A 118 -11.09 7.71 -7.15
N LEU A 119 -10.14 6.88 -6.71
CA LEU A 119 -10.46 5.64 -6.03
C LEU A 119 -11.20 5.91 -4.74
N PHE A 120 -10.65 6.78 -3.90
CA PHE A 120 -11.14 7.02 -2.55
C PHE A 120 -11.72 8.41 -2.43
N THR A 121 -13.02 8.46 -2.13
CA THR A 121 -13.82 9.67 -2.08
C THR A 121 -14.60 9.75 -0.76
N THR A 122 -15.14 10.90 -0.48
CA THR A 122 -16.25 11.05 0.46
C THR A 122 -17.52 10.39 -0.11
N TRP A 123 -18.59 10.29 0.69
CA TRP A 123 -19.85 9.68 0.27
C TRP A 123 -20.49 10.33 -0.98
N ASP A 124 -20.15 11.58 -1.24
CA ASP A 124 -20.64 12.40 -2.36
C ASP A 124 -19.61 12.56 -3.50
N GLY A 125 -18.60 11.71 -3.58
CA GLY A 125 -17.62 11.68 -4.67
C GLY A 125 -16.50 12.71 -4.58
N LYS A 126 -16.45 13.55 -3.54
CA LYS A 126 -15.38 14.54 -3.37
C LYS A 126 -14.07 13.92 -2.90
N PRO A 127 -12.94 14.63 -3.06
CA PRO A 127 -11.64 14.15 -2.58
C PRO A 127 -11.65 13.83 -1.08
N LEU A 128 -11.17 12.64 -0.72
CA LEU A 128 -11.08 12.22 0.67
C LEU A 128 -9.98 12.99 1.42
N HIS A 129 -10.29 13.52 2.60
CA HIS A 129 -9.27 14.14 3.44
C HIS A 129 -8.27 13.08 3.93
N PRO A 130 -6.94 13.27 3.75
CA PRO A 130 -5.95 12.24 4.08
C PRO A 130 -5.97 11.76 5.54
N SER A 131 -6.41 12.60 6.48
CA SER A 131 -6.52 12.18 7.89
C SER A 131 -7.67 11.20 8.15
N THR A 132 -8.68 11.11 7.27
CA THR A 132 -9.82 10.21 7.44
C THR A 132 -9.35 8.75 7.57
N VAL A 133 -8.47 8.31 6.67
CA VAL A 133 -7.95 6.95 6.73
C VAL A 133 -7.06 6.72 7.97
N THR A 134 -6.33 7.75 8.41
CA THR A 134 -5.53 7.68 9.63
C THR A 134 -6.40 7.53 10.88
N GLY A 135 -7.44 8.35 11.00
CA GLY A 135 -8.38 8.29 12.13
C GLY A 135 -9.11 6.96 12.19
N TRP A 136 -9.63 6.51 11.05
CA TRP A 136 -10.29 5.20 10.98
C TRP A 136 -9.34 4.06 11.39
N PHE A 137 -8.12 4.04 10.85
CA PHE A 137 -7.15 2.99 11.16
C PHE A 137 -6.72 2.98 12.62
N HIS A 138 -6.58 4.16 13.24
CA HIS A 138 -6.30 4.27 14.68
C HIS A 138 -7.40 3.59 15.50
N THR A 139 -8.67 3.94 15.26
CA THR A 139 -9.81 3.33 15.95
C THR A 139 -9.93 1.83 15.68
N PHE A 140 -9.62 1.39 14.44
CA PHE A 140 -9.59 -0.03 14.10
C PHE A 140 -8.52 -0.79 14.90
N ILE A 141 -7.31 -0.27 15.02
CA ILE A 141 -6.23 -0.89 15.81
C ILE A 141 -6.57 -0.90 17.29
N GLU A 142 -7.16 0.16 17.85
CA GLU A 142 -7.55 0.23 19.27
C GLU A 142 -8.56 -0.86 19.67
N ARG A 143 -9.43 -1.30 18.75
CA ARG A 143 -10.45 -2.35 19.01
C ARG A 143 -9.99 -3.75 18.57
N SER A 144 -8.82 -3.86 17.96
CA SER A 144 -8.21 -5.14 17.55
C SER A 144 -7.26 -5.66 18.63
N ASP A 145 -6.85 -6.91 18.49
CA ASP A 145 -5.80 -7.54 19.30
C ASP A 145 -4.40 -7.38 18.70
N LEU A 146 -4.26 -6.57 17.64
CA LEU A 146 -3.00 -6.25 17.01
C LEU A 146 -2.16 -5.28 17.87
N PRO A 147 -0.83 -5.33 17.76
CA PRO A 147 0.02 -4.36 18.44
C PRO A 147 -0.28 -2.92 17.97
N PRO A 148 -0.06 -1.91 18.84
CA PRO A 148 -0.31 -0.52 18.49
C PRO A 148 0.62 -0.08 17.34
N ILE A 149 0.05 0.16 16.18
CA ILE A 149 0.74 0.61 14.97
C ILE A 149 0.04 1.80 14.34
N SER A 150 0.78 2.61 13.63
CA SER A 150 0.26 3.70 12.81
C SER A 150 0.07 3.26 11.36
N ILE A 151 -0.69 4.03 10.59
CA ILE A 151 -0.86 3.77 9.14
C ILE A 151 0.49 3.77 8.39
N HIS A 152 1.46 4.57 8.84
CA HIS A 152 2.81 4.58 8.26
C HIS A 152 3.58 3.29 8.54
N SER A 153 3.27 2.62 9.64
CA SER A 153 3.86 1.33 9.98
C SER A 153 3.54 0.22 8.97
N LEU A 154 2.43 0.34 8.21
CA LEU A 154 2.09 -0.61 7.13
C LEU A 154 3.14 -0.59 6.00
N ARG A 155 3.68 0.58 5.70
CA ARG A 155 4.78 0.71 4.74
C ARG A 155 6.07 0.09 5.28
N HIS A 156 6.34 0.22 6.58
CA HIS A 156 7.46 -0.46 7.23
C HIS A 156 7.26 -1.98 7.23
N THR A 157 6.04 -2.45 7.49
CA THR A 157 5.67 -3.86 7.39
C THR A 157 5.91 -4.40 5.98
N ASN A 158 5.41 -3.72 4.93
CA ASN A 158 5.64 -4.10 3.54
C ASN A 158 7.14 -4.28 3.24
N ALA A 159 7.94 -3.27 3.59
CA ALA A 159 9.38 -3.33 3.34
C ALA A 159 10.09 -4.47 4.09
N THR A 160 9.74 -4.65 5.37
CA THR A 160 10.33 -5.70 6.21
C THR A 160 9.98 -7.10 5.67
N LEU A 161 8.72 -7.33 5.29
CA LEU A 161 8.27 -8.59 4.69
C LEU A 161 8.97 -8.86 3.35
N LEU A 162 9.11 -7.86 2.48
CA LEU A 162 9.84 -8.03 1.22
C LEU A 162 11.32 -8.38 1.43
N ILE A 163 11.99 -7.75 2.41
CA ILE A 163 13.38 -8.05 2.75
C ILE A 163 13.49 -9.47 3.35
N ALA A 164 12.59 -9.83 4.26
CA ALA A 164 12.55 -11.16 4.85
C ALA A 164 12.31 -12.26 3.80
N ALA A 165 11.51 -11.97 2.78
CA ALA A 165 11.30 -12.84 1.61
C ALA A 165 12.50 -12.90 0.65
N GLY A 166 13.62 -12.24 0.96
CA GLY A 166 14.84 -12.26 0.14
C GLY A 166 14.87 -11.24 -1.00
N THR A 167 13.93 -10.30 -1.05
CA THR A 167 13.93 -9.25 -2.08
C THR A 167 15.13 -8.32 -1.87
N ASN A 168 15.85 -8.05 -2.95
CA ASN A 168 17.01 -7.15 -2.91
C ASN A 168 16.63 -5.76 -2.40
N VAL A 169 17.44 -5.20 -1.50
CA VAL A 169 17.19 -3.89 -0.84
C VAL A 169 17.01 -2.74 -1.84
N ARG A 170 17.73 -2.77 -2.96
CA ARG A 170 17.57 -1.77 -4.03
C ARG A 170 16.19 -1.87 -4.68
N THR A 171 15.70 -3.07 -4.90
CA THR A 171 14.34 -3.32 -5.41
C THR A 171 13.29 -2.82 -4.42
N VAL A 172 13.45 -3.10 -3.13
CA VAL A 172 12.55 -2.58 -2.07
C VAL A 172 12.59 -1.06 -2.03
N SER A 173 13.76 -0.45 -2.12
CA SER A 173 13.92 1.01 -2.17
C SER A 173 13.17 1.64 -3.36
N SER A 174 13.30 1.04 -4.55
CA SER A 174 12.58 1.45 -5.75
C SER A 174 11.07 1.26 -5.61
N HIS A 175 10.63 0.12 -5.09
CA HIS A 175 9.23 -0.20 -4.81
C HIS A 175 8.59 0.85 -3.89
N LEU A 176 9.29 1.24 -2.84
CA LEU A 176 8.83 2.27 -1.92
C LEU A 176 8.93 3.70 -2.49
N GLY A 177 9.70 3.94 -3.53
CA GLY A 177 9.98 5.29 -4.05
C GLY A 177 10.84 6.11 -3.07
N HIS A 178 11.89 5.50 -2.51
CA HIS A 178 12.91 6.22 -1.76
C HIS A 178 13.91 6.82 -2.75
N ALA A 179 14.21 8.12 -2.60
CA ALA A 179 15.18 8.82 -3.45
C ALA A 179 16.59 8.24 -3.32
N GLN A 180 16.92 7.68 -2.17
CA GLN A 180 18.21 7.07 -1.87
C GLN A 180 18.03 5.69 -1.23
N THR A 181 18.76 4.70 -1.73
CA THR A 181 18.76 3.33 -1.17
C THR A 181 19.28 3.29 0.26
N SER A 182 20.16 4.23 0.65
CA SER A 182 20.65 4.38 2.02
C SER A 182 19.53 4.59 3.03
N THR A 183 18.43 5.24 2.64
CA THR A 183 17.24 5.38 3.49
C THR A 183 16.65 4.01 3.85
N THR A 184 16.51 3.12 2.87
CA THR A 184 16.03 1.76 3.09
C THR A 184 17.03 0.96 3.94
N MET A 185 18.32 1.03 3.64
CA MET A 185 19.37 0.32 4.40
C MET A 185 19.40 0.75 5.87
N ASN A 186 19.33 2.05 6.14
CA ASN A 186 19.37 2.57 7.51
C ASN A 186 18.14 2.18 8.33
N ILE A 187 16.94 2.25 7.73
CA ILE A 187 15.68 1.93 8.40
C ILE A 187 15.54 0.43 8.66
N TYR A 188 15.97 -0.41 7.71
CA TYR A 188 15.75 -1.86 7.73
C TYR A 188 17.03 -2.69 7.99
N SER A 189 18.06 -2.09 8.55
CA SER A 189 19.37 -2.73 8.78
C SER A 189 19.28 -4.05 9.57
N HIS A 190 18.35 -4.15 10.52
CA HIS A 190 18.15 -5.37 11.30
C HIS A 190 17.58 -6.51 10.44
N SER A 191 16.56 -6.22 9.64
CA SER A 191 15.95 -7.19 8.73
C SER A 191 16.91 -7.64 7.62
N ILE A 192 17.80 -6.75 7.17
CA ILE A 192 18.86 -7.07 6.21
C ILE A 192 19.85 -8.06 6.81
N LYS A 193 20.29 -7.88 8.06
CA LYS A 193 21.19 -8.82 8.75
C LYS A 193 20.56 -10.22 8.92
N SER A 194 19.26 -10.27 9.23
CA SER A 194 18.53 -11.53 9.31
C SER A 194 18.46 -12.24 7.95
N ALA A 195 18.23 -11.51 6.86
CA ALA A 195 18.23 -12.06 5.50
C ALA A 195 19.61 -12.54 5.05
N GLU A 196 20.70 -11.88 5.46
CA GLU A 196 22.09 -12.32 5.22
C GLU A 196 22.39 -13.64 5.91
N ALA A 197 21.94 -13.83 7.15
CA ALA A 197 22.09 -15.09 7.88
C ALA A 197 21.36 -16.23 7.14
N ALA A 198 20.12 -16.02 6.72
CA ALA A 198 19.36 -17.00 5.95
C ALA A 198 20.02 -17.34 4.60
N ALA A 199 20.62 -16.35 3.92
CA ALA A 199 21.36 -16.54 2.69
C ALA A 199 22.61 -17.43 2.91
N ALA A 200 23.33 -17.23 4.01
CA ALA A 200 24.48 -18.07 4.37
C ALA A 200 24.06 -19.53 4.62
N GLU A 201 22.96 -19.76 5.32
CA GLU A 201 22.41 -21.11 5.55
C GLU A 201 21.96 -21.78 4.23
N ALA A 202 21.30 -21.03 3.36
CA ALA A 202 20.90 -21.50 2.04
C ALA A 202 22.11 -21.92 1.20
N LEU A 203 23.18 -21.11 1.18
CA LEU A 203 24.43 -21.42 0.51
C LEU A 203 25.06 -22.71 1.07
N GLN A 204 25.13 -22.85 2.40
CA GLN A 204 25.63 -24.03 3.06
C GLN A 204 24.86 -25.29 2.63
N SER A 205 23.53 -25.21 2.54
CA SER A 205 22.68 -26.34 2.12
C SER A 205 22.96 -26.79 0.69
N VAL A 206 23.16 -25.84 -0.23
CA VAL A 206 23.49 -26.10 -1.64
C VAL A 206 24.87 -26.77 -1.78
N LEU A 207 25.86 -26.25 -1.06
CA LEU A 207 27.24 -26.80 -1.10
C LEU A 207 27.32 -28.21 -0.50
N THR A 208 26.55 -28.48 0.56
CA THR A 208 26.50 -29.78 1.20
C THR A 208 25.84 -30.85 0.32
N ARG A 209 24.80 -30.50 -0.44
CA ARG A 209 24.14 -31.41 -1.41
C ARG A 209 25.09 -31.84 -2.55
N LYS A 210 25.94 -30.95 -3.05
CA LYS A 210 26.91 -31.28 -4.10
C LYS A 210 27.98 -32.30 -3.64
N LYS A 211 28.33 -32.33 -2.35
CA LYS A 211 29.29 -33.32 -1.80
C LYS A 211 28.73 -34.74 -1.70
N LYS A 212 27.41 -34.94 -1.67
CA LYS A 212 26.76 -36.26 -1.61
C LYS A 212 26.50 -36.90 -2.98
N GLN A 213 26.74 -36.17 -4.08
CA GLN A 213 26.52 -36.64 -5.46
C GLN A 213 27.83 -36.90 -6.22
N ALA A 214 28.99 -36.70 -5.60
CA ALA A 214 30.31 -37.05 -6.11
C ALA A 214 30.88 -38.25 -5.35
#